data_055ec8015c969c3da9b98a1362760704
#
_entry.id   055ec8015c969c3da9b98a1362760704
#
_cell.length_a   1.000
_cell.length_b   1.000
_cell.length_c   1.000
_cell.angle_alpha   90.00
_cell.angle_beta   90.00
_cell.angle_gamma   90.00
#
_symmetry.space_group_name_H-M   'P 1'
#
loop_
_entity.id
_entity.type
_entity.pdbx_description
1 polymer ?
#
loop_
_entity_poly.entity_id
_entity_poly.type
_entity_poly.pdbx_seq_one_letter_code
_entity_poly.pdbx_strand_id
1 'polypeptide(L)'
;VTPDYYDNRMAINERPALFAIQSVVPGMKRLGAGSIVNLGSTGWQTKGSGYPCYAIAKSSVNGLTRGLAVELGRDRIRINTVSPGWVMTERQVALWLDAEGEQALKRNQCLPDKLMPEDIARMVLFLASDDARMCTAQEFTVDAGWT
;
A
#
# COMPACT_ATOMS: atom_id res chain seq x y z
N VAL A 1 -15.98 -12.14 -13.79
CA VAL A 1 -14.76 -12.68 -13.13
C VAL A 1 -14.81 -14.19 -13.21
N THR A 2 -13.78 -14.81 -13.81
CA THR A 2 -13.61 -16.27 -13.82
C THR A 2 -12.68 -16.69 -12.69
N PRO A 3 -12.68 -17.98 -12.26
CA PRO A 3 -11.70 -18.48 -11.27
C PRO A 3 -10.25 -18.19 -11.68
N ASP A 4 -9.85 -18.49 -12.89
CA ASP A 4 -8.49 -18.25 -13.40
C ASP A 4 -8.08 -16.76 -13.33
N TYR A 5 -9.02 -15.88 -13.67
CA TYR A 5 -8.78 -14.44 -13.55
C TYR A 5 -8.56 -14.03 -12.07
N TYR A 6 -9.41 -14.55 -11.18
CA TYR A 6 -9.31 -14.30 -9.74
C TYR A 6 -7.96 -14.79 -9.21
N ASP A 7 -7.59 -16.04 -9.48
CA ASP A 7 -6.34 -16.64 -9.01
C ASP A 7 -5.11 -15.87 -9.52
N ASN A 8 -5.14 -15.45 -10.79
CA ASN A 8 -4.09 -14.63 -11.36
C ASN A 8 -3.98 -13.26 -10.65
N ARG A 9 -5.11 -12.61 -10.34
CA ARG A 9 -5.10 -11.31 -9.62
C ARG A 9 -4.56 -11.43 -8.20
N MET A 10 -4.91 -12.49 -7.47
CA MET A 10 -4.37 -12.76 -6.15
C MET A 10 -2.87 -13.10 -6.21
N ALA A 11 -2.46 -13.91 -7.18
CA ALA A 11 -1.06 -14.27 -7.40
C ALA A 11 -0.16 -13.05 -7.67
N ILE A 12 -0.69 -12.00 -8.29
CA ILE A 12 0.08 -10.78 -8.61
C ILE A 12 0.03 -9.74 -7.49
N ASN A 13 -1.13 -9.54 -6.85
CA ASN A 13 -1.34 -8.37 -6.00
C ASN A 13 -1.29 -8.66 -4.49
N GLU A 14 -1.50 -9.91 -4.06
CA GLU A 14 -1.56 -10.30 -2.63
C GLU A 14 -0.43 -11.25 -2.26
N ARG A 15 -0.32 -12.37 -2.98
CA ARG A 15 0.61 -13.46 -2.71
C ARG A 15 2.08 -13.01 -2.54
N PRO A 16 2.62 -12.09 -3.36
CA PRO A 16 4.03 -11.67 -3.24
C PRO A 16 4.36 -11.02 -1.90
N ALA A 17 3.41 -10.29 -1.29
CA ALA A 17 3.65 -9.62 -0.01
C ALA A 17 3.95 -10.64 1.10
N LEU A 18 3.15 -11.69 1.23
CA LEU A 18 3.36 -12.74 2.24
C LEU A 18 4.72 -13.43 2.07
N PHE A 19 5.04 -13.87 0.86
CA PHE A 19 6.28 -14.62 0.62
C PHE A 19 7.53 -13.75 0.69
N ALA A 20 7.45 -12.48 0.31
CA ALA A 20 8.53 -11.52 0.52
C ALA A 20 8.80 -11.33 2.02
N ILE A 21 7.77 -11.17 2.84
CA ILE A 21 7.89 -11.07 4.30
C ILE A 21 8.56 -12.32 4.86
N GLN A 22 8.09 -13.52 4.50
CA GLN A 22 8.68 -14.78 4.95
C GLN A 22 10.17 -14.89 4.60
N SER A 23 10.58 -14.37 3.45
CA SER A 23 11.98 -14.44 3.01
C SER A 23 12.92 -13.51 3.77
N VAL A 24 12.45 -12.31 4.20
CA VAL A 24 13.30 -11.31 4.85
C VAL A 24 13.31 -11.42 6.37
N VAL A 25 12.25 -11.92 7.00
CA VAL A 25 12.08 -12.00 8.45
C VAL A 25 13.23 -12.75 9.14
N PRO A 26 13.73 -13.91 8.66
CA PRO A 26 14.85 -14.58 9.31
C PRO A 26 16.13 -13.73 9.36
N GLY A 27 16.36 -12.91 8.34
CA GLY A 27 17.47 -11.95 8.31
C GLY A 27 17.29 -10.83 9.33
N MET A 28 16.10 -10.24 9.39
CA MET A 28 15.78 -9.18 10.35
C MET A 28 15.87 -9.67 11.79
N LYS A 29 15.40 -10.90 12.08
CA LYS A 29 15.55 -11.53 13.41
C LYS A 29 17.02 -11.67 13.82
N ARG A 30 17.91 -12.08 12.91
CA ARG A 30 19.36 -12.15 13.19
C ARG A 30 19.99 -10.78 13.46
N LEU A 31 19.47 -9.74 12.82
CA LEU A 31 19.92 -8.36 13.04
C LEU A 31 19.31 -7.73 14.31
N GLY A 32 18.29 -8.36 14.91
CA GLY A 32 17.63 -7.88 16.12
C GLY A 32 16.67 -6.70 15.91
N ALA A 33 16.41 -6.31 14.65
CA ALA A 33 15.47 -5.25 14.29
C ALA A 33 15.10 -5.32 12.80
N GLY A 34 13.98 -4.69 12.41
CA GLY A 34 13.58 -4.57 11.01
C GLY A 34 12.41 -3.62 10.81
N SER A 35 12.21 -3.19 9.57
CA SER A 35 11.02 -2.45 9.16
C SER A 35 10.51 -3.00 7.83
N ILE A 36 9.23 -3.37 7.82
CA ILE A 36 8.51 -3.87 6.65
C ILE A 36 7.44 -2.84 6.28
N VAL A 37 7.45 -2.39 5.04
CA VAL A 37 6.45 -1.46 4.52
C VAL A 37 5.75 -2.10 3.33
N ASN A 38 4.50 -2.49 3.54
CA ASN A 38 3.64 -3.02 2.48
C ASN A 38 2.99 -1.88 1.70
N LEU A 39 2.79 -2.05 0.40
CA LEU A 39 2.04 -1.11 -0.42
C LEU A 39 0.60 -1.58 -0.61
N GLY A 40 -0.32 -0.90 0.08
CA GLY A 40 -1.75 -1.02 -0.06
C GLY A 40 -2.29 -0.24 -1.27
N SER A 41 -3.50 0.28 -1.12
CA SER A 41 -4.13 1.21 -2.07
C SER A 41 -5.40 1.77 -1.45
N THR A 42 -5.74 3.02 -1.73
CA THR A 42 -7.06 3.58 -1.39
C THR A 42 -8.18 3.05 -2.29
N GLY A 43 -7.84 2.35 -3.38
CA GLY A 43 -8.82 1.85 -4.35
C GLY A 43 -9.91 0.93 -3.77
N TRP A 44 -9.70 0.29 -2.63
CA TRP A 44 -10.74 -0.48 -1.95
C TRP A 44 -11.64 0.40 -1.06
N GLN A 45 -11.20 1.61 -0.70
CA GLN A 45 -11.92 2.57 0.15
C GLN A 45 -12.83 3.50 -0.67
N THR A 46 -12.47 3.80 -1.91
CA THR A 46 -13.10 4.83 -2.76
C THR A 46 -14.39 4.40 -3.44
N LYS A 47 -14.94 3.21 -3.17
CA LYS A 47 -16.17 2.67 -3.81
C LYS A 47 -16.10 2.63 -5.34
N GLY A 48 -14.91 2.50 -5.91
CA GLY A 48 -14.72 2.40 -7.35
C GLY A 48 -15.28 1.10 -7.92
N SER A 49 -15.63 1.11 -9.21
CA SER A 49 -16.18 -0.04 -9.94
C SER A 49 -15.15 -0.64 -10.91
N GLY A 50 -15.40 -1.88 -11.35
CA GLY A 50 -14.62 -2.52 -12.42
C GLY A 50 -13.39 -3.31 -11.97
N TYR A 51 -12.97 -3.25 -10.70
CA TYR A 51 -11.78 -3.94 -10.20
C TYR A 51 -11.95 -4.68 -8.85
N PRO A 52 -13.00 -5.52 -8.67
CA PRO A 52 -13.26 -6.17 -7.37
C PRO A 52 -12.10 -7.04 -6.89
N CYS A 53 -11.43 -7.78 -7.77
CA CYS A 53 -10.29 -8.62 -7.38
C CYS A 53 -9.08 -7.79 -6.90
N TYR A 54 -8.86 -6.62 -7.50
CA TYR A 54 -7.82 -5.70 -7.03
C TYR A 54 -8.17 -5.13 -5.65
N ALA A 55 -9.42 -4.71 -5.45
CA ALA A 55 -9.89 -4.22 -4.17
C ALA A 55 -9.76 -5.27 -3.05
N ILE A 56 -10.15 -6.54 -3.32
CA ILE A 56 -9.94 -7.66 -2.40
C ILE A 56 -8.46 -7.81 -2.05
N ALA A 57 -7.59 -7.91 -3.06
CA ALA A 57 -6.17 -8.11 -2.84
C ALA A 57 -5.49 -6.96 -2.08
N LYS A 58 -5.90 -5.71 -2.36
CA LYS A 58 -5.31 -4.54 -1.67
C LYS A 58 -5.85 -4.33 -0.26
N SER A 59 -7.10 -4.69 0.02
CA SER A 59 -7.62 -4.70 1.38
C SER A 59 -6.99 -5.78 2.25
N SER A 60 -6.66 -6.96 1.67
CA SER A 60 -6.00 -8.06 2.41
C SER A 60 -4.61 -7.70 2.92
N VAL A 61 -3.91 -6.75 2.27
CA VAL A 61 -2.59 -6.26 2.71
C VAL A 61 -2.65 -5.68 4.14
N ASN A 62 -3.74 -5.00 4.49
CA ASN A 62 -3.95 -4.50 5.85
C ASN A 62 -4.18 -5.64 6.85
N GLY A 63 -4.93 -6.67 6.46
CA GLY A 63 -5.11 -7.88 7.25
C GLY A 63 -3.78 -8.59 7.52
N LEU A 64 -2.95 -8.75 6.48
CA LEU A 64 -1.60 -9.33 6.58
C LEU A 64 -0.70 -8.51 7.52
N THR A 65 -0.67 -7.19 7.35
CA THR A 65 0.11 -6.25 8.18
C THR A 65 -0.27 -6.38 9.65
N ARG A 66 -1.54 -6.35 9.98
CA ARG A 66 -2.03 -6.45 11.37
C ARG A 66 -1.86 -7.85 11.93
N GLY A 67 -2.08 -8.88 11.12
CA GLY A 67 -1.97 -10.27 11.54
C GLY A 67 -0.56 -10.69 11.95
N LEU A 68 0.47 -10.10 11.35
CA LEU A 68 1.87 -10.40 11.64
C LEU A 68 2.49 -9.48 12.71
N ALA A 69 1.86 -8.35 13.02
CA ALA A 69 2.47 -7.30 13.83
C ALA A 69 2.88 -7.74 15.24
N VAL A 70 2.05 -8.56 15.91
CA VAL A 70 2.33 -9.04 17.29
C VAL A 70 3.51 -9.99 17.30
N GLU A 71 3.57 -10.92 16.35
CA GLU A 71 4.67 -11.89 16.26
C GLU A 71 5.99 -11.19 15.93
N LEU A 72 6.00 -10.36 14.90
CA LEU A 72 7.18 -9.65 14.44
C LEU A 72 7.69 -8.62 15.47
N GLY A 73 6.78 -7.98 16.19
CA GLY A 73 7.11 -6.98 17.20
C GLY A 73 7.95 -7.53 18.37
N ARG A 74 7.82 -8.82 18.71
CA ARG A 74 8.67 -9.49 19.73
C ARG A 74 10.15 -9.51 19.33
N ASP A 75 10.42 -9.51 18.03
CA ASP A 75 11.76 -9.46 17.45
C ASP A 75 12.17 -8.02 17.04
N ARG A 76 11.44 -7.00 17.50
CA ARG A 76 11.64 -5.57 17.13
C ARG A 76 11.52 -5.31 15.63
N ILE A 77 10.73 -6.11 14.93
CA ILE A 77 10.43 -5.92 13.52
C ILE A 77 9.08 -5.20 13.43
N ARG A 78 9.08 -3.99 12.87
CA ARG A 78 7.87 -3.20 12.60
C ARG A 78 7.29 -3.59 11.26
N ILE A 79 5.97 -3.56 11.14
CA ILE A 79 5.28 -3.81 9.88
C ILE A 79 4.12 -2.83 9.73
N ASN A 80 4.10 -2.10 8.62
CA ASN A 80 3.08 -1.10 8.31
C ASN A 80 2.64 -1.20 6.85
N THR A 81 1.53 -0.57 6.53
CA THR A 81 1.04 -0.39 5.16
C THR A 81 1.07 1.09 4.80
N VAL A 82 1.57 1.42 3.62
CA VAL A 82 1.31 2.70 2.95
C VAL A 82 0.25 2.46 1.88
N SER A 83 -0.84 3.22 1.94
CA SER A 83 -1.94 3.16 0.97
C SER A 83 -1.94 4.41 0.10
N PRO A 84 -1.35 4.35 -1.12
CA PRO A 84 -1.37 5.46 -2.05
C PRO A 84 -2.77 5.73 -2.60
N GLY A 85 -3.05 7.01 -2.84
CA GLY A 85 -4.12 7.45 -3.72
C GLY A 85 -3.76 7.31 -5.20
N TRP A 86 -4.26 8.21 -6.03
CA TRP A 86 -3.96 8.22 -7.46
C TRP A 86 -2.61 8.89 -7.74
N VAL A 87 -1.56 8.10 -7.79
CA VAL A 87 -0.18 8.56 -8.00
C VAL A 87 0.10 8.77 -9.48
N MET A 88 0.67 9.91 -9.86
CA MET A 88 1.00 10.30 -11.23
C MET A 88 2.27 9.61 -11.74
N THR A 89 2.22 8.29 -11.86
CA THR A 89 3.24 7.55 -12.61
C THR A 89 3.02 7.74 -14.11
N GLU A 90 4.06 7.58 -14.93
CA GLU A 90 3.96 7.67 -16.39
C GLU A 90 2.80 6.82 -16.93
N ARG A 91 2.65 5.59 -16.44
CA ARG A 91 1.56 4.70 -16.83
C ARG A 91 0.18 5.24 -16.45
N GLN A 92 0.03 5.80 -15.24
CA GLN A 92 -1.24 6.34 -14.77
C GLN A 92 -1.66 7.56 -15.59
N VAL A 93 -0.70 8.43 -15.87
CA VAL A 93 -0.91 9.62 -16.71
C VAL A 93 -1.32 9.19 -18.13
N ALA A 94 -0.58 8.27 -18.74
CA ALA A 94 -0.84 7.84 -20.11
C ALA A 94 -2.19 7.12 -20.31
N LEU A 95 -2.68 6.39 -19.30
CA LEU A 95 -3.86 5.55 -19.45
C LEU A 95 -5.16 6.19 -18.95
N TRP A 96 -5.09 7.08 -17.95
CA TRP A 96 -6.30 7.52 -17.23
C TRP A 96 -6.35 9.02 -16.90
N LEU A 97 -5.28 9.80 -17.12
CA LEU A 97 -5.30 11.23 -16.84
C LEU A 97 -5.79 12.00 -18.08
N ASP A 98 -7.07 11.89 -18.35
CA ASP A 98 -7.78 12.71 -19.34
C ASP A 98 -8.53 13.88 -18.66
N ALA A 99 -9.38 14.57 -19.39
CA ALA A 99 -10.15 15.70 -18.88
C ALA A 99 -11.10 15.30 -17.73
N GLU A 100 -11.65 14.08 -17.75
CA GLU A 100 -12.51 13.57 -16.68
C GLU A 100 -11.69 13.22 -15.44
N GLY A 101 -10.52 12.61 -15.64
CA GLY A 101 -9.55 12.32 -14.57
C GLY A 101 -9.08 13.58 -13.85
N GLU A 102 -8.75 14.64 -14.60
CA GLU A 102 -8.41 15.95 -14.03
C GLU A 102 -9.55 16.55 -13.19
N GLN A 103 -10.79 16.40 -13.64
CA GLN A 103 -11.95 16.84 -12.86
C GLN A 103 -12.19 15.98 -11.63
N ALA A 104 -11.94 14.66 -11.73
CA ALA A 104 -12.06 13.76 -10.59
C ALA A 104 -11.04 14.10 -9.50
N LEU A 105 -9.79 14.40 -9.85
CA LEU A 105 -8.77 14.88 -8.91
C LEU A 105 -9.26 16.13 -8.17
N LYS A 106 -9.72 17.15 -8.91
CA LYS A 106 -10.20 18.42 -8.35
C LYS A 106 -11.42 18.28 -7.44
N ARG A 107 -12.29 17.28 -7.69
CA ARG A 107 -13.48 17.04 -6.87
C ARG A 107 -13.20 16.29 -5.58
N ASN A 108 -12.24 15.37 -5.63
CA ASN A 108 -12.09 14.37 -4.56
C ASN A 108 -10.87 14.64 -3.67
N GLN A 109 -9.81 15.27 -4.18
CA GLN A 109 -8.66 15.64 -3.34
C GLN A 109 -8.93 16.92 -2.54
N CYS A 110 -8.44 16.95 -1.30
CA CYS A 110 -8.43 18.18 -0.50
C CYS A 110 -7.27 19.10 -0.90
N LEU A 111 -6.13 18.54 -1.29
CA LEU A 111 -4.99 19.31 -1.77
C LEU A 111 -5.08 19.50 -3.30
N PRO A 112 -4.72 20.68 -3.83
CA PRO A 112 -4.84 20.96 -5.27
C PRO A 112 -3.74 20.29 -6.10
N ASP A 113 -2.66 19.85 -5.47
CA ASP A 113 -1.49 19.30 -6.16
C ASP A 113 -1.71 17.83 -6.51
N LYS A 114 -1.14 17.39 -7.61
CA LYS A 114 -1.14 16.00 -8.01
C LYS A 114 -0.18 15.19 -7.14
N LEU A 115 -0.61 14.02 -6.73
CA LEU A 115 0.19 13.10 -5.93
C LEU A 115 1.29 12.46 -6.78
N MET A 116 2.54 12.72 -6.44
CA MET A 116 3.70 12.22 -7.17
C MET A 116 4.32 10.99 -6.50
N PRO A 117 5.08 10.15 -7.23
CA PRO A 117 5.78 9.01 -6.64
C PRO A 117 6.66 9.36 -5.44
N GLU A 118 7.27 10.55 -5.45
CA GLU A 118 8.13 11.06 -4.38
C GLU A 118 7.37 11.26 -3.06
N ASP A 119 6.07 11.58 -3.12
CA ASP A 119 5.25 11.76 -1.91
C ASP A 119 5.03 10.43 -1.20
N ILE A 120 4.85 9.36 -1.97
CA ILE A 120 4.80 8.01 -1.42
C ILE A 120 6.16 7.57 -0.89
N ALA A 121 7.23 7.85 -1.63
CA ALA A 121 8.60 7.49 -1.24
C ALA A 121 9.00 8.13 0.09
N ARG A 122 8.62 9.39 0.34
CA ARG A 122 8.87 10.09 1.62
C ARG A 122 8.20 9.38 2.81
N MET A 123 6.95 8.91 2.65
CA MET A 123 6.26 8.15 3.70
C MET A 123 6.94 6.79 3.94
N VAL A 124 7.32 6.10 2.87
CA VAL A 124 8.06 4.83 2.97
C VAL A 124 9.40 5.04 3.68
N LEU A 125 10.13 6.11 3.34
CA LEU A 125 11.40 6.45 3.99
C LEU A 125 11.23 6.74 5.49
N PHE A 126 10.23 7.54 5.86
CA PHE A 126 9.88 7.77 7.27
C PHE A 126 9.63 6.45 8.00
N LEU A 127 8.78 5.58 7.45
CA LEU A 127 8.45 4.29 8.08
C LEU A 127 9.63 3.32 8.13
N ALA A 128 10.59 3.44 7.22
CA ALA A 128 11.81 2.64 7.23
C ALA A 128 12.85 3.14 8.25
N SER A 129 12.78 4.41 8.65
CA SER A 129 13.73 5.04 9.57
C SER A 129 13.38 4.83 11.05
N ASP A 130 14.30 5.24 11.94
CA ASP A 130 14.12 5.22 13.39
C ASP A 130 13.11 6.29 13.87
N ASP A 131 12.80 7.31 13.07
CA ASP A 131 11.78 8.30 13.41
C ASP A 131 10.40 7.63 13.58
N ALA A 132 10.15 6.51 12.89
CA ALA A 132 8.95 5.71 13.02
C ALA A 132 9.09 4.54 14.01
N ARG A 133 10.02 4.58 14.96
CA ARG A 133 10.35 3.46 15.87
C ARG A 133 9.15 2.90 16.65
N MET A 134 8.10 3.67 16.85
CA MET A 134 6.87 3.25 17.55
C MET A 134 5.67 3.07 16.62
N CYS A 135 5.87 3.16 15.30
CA CYS A 135 4.84 2.94 14.30
C CYS A 135 4.87 1.48 13.83
N THR A 136 3.85 0.70 14.19
CA THR A 136 3.65 -0.67 13.71
C THR A 136 2.17 -1.02 13.65
N ALA A 137 1.78 -1.97 12.84
CA ALA A 137 0.40 -2.42 12.63
C ALA A 137 -0.54 -1.33 12.10
N GLN A 138 -0.01 -0.26 11.49
CA GLN A 138 -0.80 0.87 11.00
C GLN A 138 -0.88 0.90 9.47
N GLU A 139 -1.96 1.52 8.98
CA GLU A 139 -2.11 1.96 7.61
C GLU A 139 -1.91 3.48 7.55
N PHE A 140 -1.02 3.91 6.66
CA PHE A 140 -0.73 5.31 6.40
C PHE A 140 -1.22 5.65 4.99
N THR A 141 -2.31 6.39 4.93
CA THR A 141 -2.87 6.85 3.66
C THR A 141 -2.12 8.09 3.18
N VAL A 142 -1.73 8.08 1.91
CA VAL A 142 -1.09 9.21 1.21
C VAL A 142 -1.83 9.41 -0.11
N ASP A 143 -2.84 10.28 -0.10
CA ASP A 143 -3.81 10.42 -1.18
C ASP A 143 -4.31 11.85 -1.42
N ALA A 144 -3.65 12.84 -0.83
CA ALA A 144 -4.04 14.24 -0.87
C ALA A 144 -5.45 14.51 -0.29
N GLY A 145 -5.95 13.62 0.59
CA GLY A 145 -7.25 13.74 1.24
C GLY A 145 -8.42 13.30 0.36
N TRP A 146 -8.25 12.24 -0.43
CA TRP A 146 -9.33 11.68 -1.27
C TRP A 146 -10.27 10.75 -0.48
N THR A 147 -9.78 10.00 0.53
CA THR A 147 -10.59 9.08 1.36
C THR A 147 -10.91 9.62 2.73
#